data_8a7d9a092b9abcdd583ecb13f3b478bf
#
_entry.id   8a7d9a092b9abcdd583ecb13f3b478bf
#
_cell.length_a   1.000
_cell.length_b   1.000
_cell.length_c   1.000
_cell.angle_alpha   90.00
_cell.angle_beta   90.00
_cell.angle_gamma   90.00
#
_symmetry.space_group_name_H-M   'P 1'
#
loop_
_entity.id
_entity.type
_entity.pdbx_description
1 polymer ?
#
loop_
_entity_poly.entity_id
_entity_poly.type
_entity_poly.pdbx_seq_one_letter_code
_entity_poly.pdbx_strand_id
1 'polypeptide(L)'
;IVTMIIQIMSKLVKIKVFKYLEKNNYKEELEKQLDNNIEETFFNEKVIITKDFIIDTTNGEFVAVKFSDIKWLYTHRLKYYGVVSISNNIIMILKDGKTQFQCLNTKGKISDEFEKVFEKICEKLPNDSLKGYTQENITEFKEYKRELKNKSK
;
A
#
# COMPACT_ATOMS: atom_id res chain seq x y z
N ILE A 1 6.76 14.44 12.82
CA ILE A 1 6.62 13.44 11.72
C ILE A 1 5.56 13.87 10.72
N VAL A 2 4.38 14.23 11.18
CA VAL A 2 3.29 14.71 10.30
C VAL A 2 3.74 15.92 9.48
N THR A 3 4.37 16.91 10.12
CA THR A 3 4.90 18.10 9.45
C THR A 3 5.95 17.74 8.38
N MET A 4 6.82 16.77 8.70
CA MET A 4 7.84 16.28 7.77
C MET A 4 7.22 15.57 6.57
N ILE A 5 6.19 14.77 6.76
CA ILE A 5 5.46 14.09 5.70
C ILE A 5 4.79 15.13 4.78
N ILE A 6 4.14 16.13 5.31
CA ILE A 6 3.53 17.22 4.55
C ILE A 6 4.58 17.97 3.72
N GLN A 7 5.75 18.24 4.29
CA GLN A 7 6.87 18.87 3.57
C GLN A 7 7.40 17.99 2.44
N ILE A 8 7.52 16.67 2.66
CA ILE A 8 7.93 15.72 1.64
C ILE A 8 6.88 15.69 0.52
N MET A 9 5.60 15.66 0.85
CA MET A 9 4.51 15.72 -0.12
C MET A 9 4.59 16.95 -1.03
N SER A 10 4.97 18.11 -0.49
CA SER A 10 5.07 19.35 -1.26
C SER A 10 6.23 19.38 -2.24
N LYS A 11 7.28 18.57 -2.01
CA LYS A 11 8.49 18.53 -2.84
C LYS A 11 8.46 17.46 -3.95
N LEU A 12 7.52 16.52 -3.90
CA LEU A 12 7.55 15.29 -4.72
C LEU A 12 6.50 15.25 -5.84
N VAL A 13 6.24 16.39 -6.48
CA VAL A 13 5.18 16.58 -7.50
C VAL A 13 5.26 15.60 -8.70
N LYS A 14 6.39 14.94 -8.93
CA LYS A 14 6.60 14.07 -10.11
C LYS A 14 6.51 12.57 -9.86
N ILE A 15 6.30 12.13 -8.63
CA ILE A 15 6.32 10.72 -8.24
C ILE A 15 4.93 10.09 -8.42
N LYS A 16 4.93 8.78 -8.72
CA LYS A 16 3.75 7.95 -8.93
C LYS A 16 2.69 8.11 -7.86
N VAL A 17 3.07 8.13 -6.57
CA VAL A 17 2.14 8.32 -5.46
C VAL A 17 1.48 9.70 -5.51
N PHE A 18 2.23 10.72 -5.86
CA PHE A 18 1.71 12.08 -5.94
C PHE A 18 0.67 12.22 -7.06
N LYS A 19 0.95 11.64 -8.21
CA LYS A 19 0.01 11.57 -9.33
C LYS A 19 -1.28 10.85 -8.93
N TYR A 20 -1.15 9.77 -8.18
CA TYR A 20 -2.30 9.04 -7.65
C TYR A 20 -3.14 9.91 -6.71
N LEU A 21 -2.50 10.60 -5.76
CA LEU A 21 -3.22 11.48 -4.81
C LEU A 21 -3.89 12.65 -5.50
N GLU A 22 -3.22 13.30 -6.47
CA GLU A 22 -3.77 14.41 -7.24
C GLU A 22 -4.94 13.98 -8.11
N LYS A 23 -4.79 12.90 -8.87
CA LYS A 23 -5.83 12.37 -9.75
C LYS A 23 -7.14 12.11 -9.03
N ASN A 24 -7.07 11.66 -7.78
CA ASN A 24 -8.23 11.31 -6.98
C ASN A 24 -8.65 12.41 -6.00
N ASN A 25 -7.95 13.54 -5.98
CA ASN A 25 -8.20 14.65 -5.05
C ASN A 25 -8.08 14.23 -3.57
N TYR A 26 -7.15 13.35 -3.25
CA TYR A 26 -6.97 12.81 -1.90
C TYR A 26 -6.05 13.62 -0.99
N LYS A 27 -5.33 14.59 -1.52
CA LYS A 27 -4.30 15.32 -0.77
C LYS A 27 -4.83 15.99 0.51
N GLU A 28 -5.94 16.73 0.40
CA GLU A 28 -6.54 17.41 1.56
C GLU A 28 -7.07 16.42 2.59
N GLU A 29 -7.74 15.36 2.13
CA GLU A 29 -8.26 14.30 2.99
C GLU A 29 -7.13 13.61 3.76
N LEU A 30 -6.03 13.29 3.08
CA LEU A 30 -4.85 12.69 3.69
C LEU A 30 -4.24 13.61 4.75
N GLU A 31 -4.06 14.90 4.44
CA GLU A 31 -3.52 15.88 5.39
C GLU A 31 -4.41 16.01 6.64
N LYS A 32 -5.71 16.07 6.47
CA LYS A 32 -6.65 16.12 7.59
C LYS A 32 -6.58 14.86 8.46
N GLN A 33 -6.47 13.70 7.86
CA GLN A 33 -6.38 12.45 8.60
C GLN A 33 -5.04 12.30 9.32
N LEU A 34 -3.95 12.78 8.75
CA LEU A 34 -2.66 12.83 9.43
C LEU A 34 -2.70 13.74 10.65
N ASP A 35 -3.50 14.81 10.61
CA ASP A 35 -3.65 15.73 11.75
C ASP A 35 -4.56 15.17 12.86
N ASN A 36 -5.65 14.51 12.50
CA ASN A 36 -6.74 14.22 13.44
C ASN A 36 -7.17 12.75 13.55
N ASN A 37 -6.81 11.90 12.60
CA ASN A 37 -7.37 10.54 12.48
C ASN A 37 -6.32 9.44 12.35
N ILE A 38 -5.16 9.62 12.99
CA ILE A 38 -4.16 8.55 13.09
C ILE A 38 -4.69 7.50 14.08
N GLU A 39 -4.85 6.27 13.60
CA GLU A 39 -5.32 5.17 14.43
C GLU A 39 -4.17 4.37 15.04
N GLU A 40 -3.11 4.14 14.27
CA GLU A 40 -1.98 3.32 14.71
C GLU A 40 -0.70 3.66 13.95
N THR A 41 0.44 3.44 14.58
CA THR A 41 1.76 3.60 13.94
C THR A 41 2.60 2.36 14.19
N PHE A 42 3.52 2.08 13.26
CA PHE A 42 4.45 0.95 13.30
C PHE A 42 5.83 1.38 12.82
N PHE A 43 6.86 0.59 13.12
CA PHE A 43 8.23 0.83 12.67
C PHE A 43 8.73 2.24 13.06
N ASN A 44 8.64 2.56 14.35
CA ASN A 44 9.03 3.87 14.89
C ASN A 44 8.33 5.02 14.16
N GLU A 45 7.02 4.91 13.99
CA GLU A 45 6.17 5.91 13.34
C GLU A 45 6.44 6.12 11.84
N LYS A 46 7.24 5.27 11.22
CA LYS A 46 7.48 5.33 9.77
C LYS A 46 6.33 4.77 8.96
N VAL A 47 5.53 3.90 9.56
CA VAL A 47 4.26 3.42 8.99
C VAL A 47 3.13 4.01 9.81
N ILE A 48 2.21 4.68 9.13
CA ILE A 48 1.07 5.35 9.77
C ILE A 48 -0.22 4.80 9.15
N ILE A 49 -1.12 4.35 9.99
CA ILE A 49 -2.46 3.94 9.57
C ILE A 49 -3.44 4.98 10.09
N THR A 50 -4.12 5.64 9.15
CA THR A 50 -5.20 6.56 9.45
C THR A 50 -6.53 5.87 9.24
N LYS A 51 -7.60 6.59 9.39
CA LYS A 51 -8.95 6.05 9.14
C LYS A 51 -9.07 5.42 7.75
N ASP A 52 -8.55 6.09 6.70
CA ASP A 52 -8.76 5.68 5.32
C ASP A 52 -7.48 5.38 4.54
N PHE A 53 -6.29 5.66 5.09
CA PHE A 53 -5.02 5.56 4.36
C PHE A 53 -3.98 4.72 5.10
N ILE A 54 -3.14 4.05 4.32
CA ILE A 54 -1.84 3.52 4.75
C ILE A 54 -0.75 4.45 4.22
N ILE A 55 0.14 4.89 5.10
CA ILE A 55 1.30 5.71 4.75
C ILE A 55 2.57 4.97 5.17
N ASP A 56 3.52 4.84 4.26
CA ASP A 56 4.80 4.18 4.51
C ASP A 56 5.96 5.08 4.11
N THR A 57 6.91 5.25 5.03
CA THR A 57 8.15 6.00 4.81
C THR A 57 9.40 5.18 5.14
N THR A 58 9.25 3.85 5.31
CA THR A 58 10.34 2.98 5.78
C THR A 58 11.54 2.88 4.85
N ASN A 59 11.34 3.10 3.55
CA ASN A 59 12.39 2.93 2.53
C ASN A 59 12.96 4.24 2.00
N GLY A 60 12.75 5.34 2.70
CA GLY A 60 13.10 6.66 2.19
C GLY A 60 12.21 7.13 1.05
N GLU A 61 11.29 6.31 0.60
CA GLU A 61 10.24 6.67 -0.35
C GLU A 61 8.93 6.89 0.40
N PHE A 62 8.13 7.80 -0.10
CA PHE A 62 6.81 8.07 0.46
C PHE A 62 5.76 7.29 -0.34
N VAL A 63 4.96 6.48 0.35
CA VAL A 63 3.81 5.77 -0.22
C VAL A 63 2.59 6.11 0.61
N ALA A 64 1.49 6.47 -0.04
CA ALA A 64 0.20 6.68 0.60
C ALA A 64 -0.90 6.14 -0.31
N VAL A 65 -1.71 5.23 0.22
CA VAL A 65 -2.78 4.58 -0.53
C VAL A 65 -4.05 4.54 0.30
N LYS A 66 -5.18 4.85 -0.32
CA LYS A 66 -6.49 4.75 0.30
C LYS A 66 -6.94 3.29 0.31
N PHE A 67 -7.36 2.80 1.47
CA PHE A 67 -7.76 1.39 1.61
C PHE A 67 -8.87 0.99 0.64
N SER A 68 -9.84 1.88 0.41
CA SER A 68 -10.96 1.60 -0.50
C SER A 68 -10.56 1.39 -1.95
N ASP A 69 -9.36 1.81 -2.34
CA ASP A 69 -8.86 1.67 -3.71
C ASP A 69 -8.10 0.36 -3.94
N ILE A 70 -7.80 -0.40 -2.89
CA ILE A 70 -7.00 -1.62 -2.98
C ILE A 70 -7.89 -2.81 -3.40
N LYS A 71 -7.57 -3.41 -4.54
CA LYS A 71 -8.26 -4.61 -5.03
C LYS A 71 -7.59 -5.90 -4.56
N TRP A 72 -6.26 -5.92 -4.49
CA TRP A 72 -5.51 -7.12 -4.11
C TRP A 72 -4.32 -6.74 -3.23
N LEU A 73 -4.21 -7.40 -2.08
CA LEU A 73 -3.14 -7.22 -1.10
C LEU A 73 -2.46 -8.56 -0.85
N TYR A 74 -1.13 -8.60 -0.98
CA TYR A 74 -0.36 -9.80 -0.64
C TYR A 74 1.07 -9.48 -0.23
N THR A 75 1.70 -10.41 0.47
CA THR A 75 3.11 -10.33 0.82
C THR A 75 3.94 -10.95 -0.30
N HIS A 76 4.94 -10.22 -0.77
CA HIS A 76 5.90 -10.68 -1.77
C HIS A 76 7.25 -10.91 -1.12
N ARG A 77 7.85 -12.05 -1.38
CA ARG A 77 9.12 -12.48 -0.85
C ARG A 77 10.12 -12.66 -1.98
N LEU A 78 11.18 -11.86 -1.99
CA LEU A 78 12.25 -11.94 -2.97
C LEU A 78 13.45 -12.67 -2.37
N LYS A 79 13.89 -13.74 -3.03
CA LYS A 79 15.15 -14.45 -2.71
C LYS A 79 16.17 -14.14 -3.78
N TYR A 80 17.34 -13.70 -3.37
CA TYR A 80 18.44 -13.48 -4.30
C TYR A 80 19.35 -14.71 -4.36
N TYR A 81 19.60 -15.20 -5.57
CA TYR A 81 20.49 -16.34 -5.79
C TYR A 81 21.92 -16.01 -5.36
N GLY A 82 22.55 -16.91 -4.58
CA GLY A 82 23.94 -16.80 -4.16
C GLY A 82 24.20 -15.89 -2.96
N VAL A 83 23.21 -15.19 -2.47
CA VAL A 83 23.28 -14.40 -1.24
C VAL A 83 22.04 -14.71 -0.40
N VAL A 84 22.24 -15.03 0.89
CA VAL A 84 21.14 -15.30 1.82
C VAL A 84 20.46 -13.96 2.20
N SER A 85 19.92 -13.26 1.23
CA SER A 85 19.18 -12.04 1.47
C SER A 85 17.75 -12.26 0.96
N ILE A 86 16.81 -12.24 1.89
CA ILE A 86 15.39 -12.33 1.63
C ILE A 86 14.80 -10.95 1.89
N SER A 87 14.14 -10.38 0.88
CA SER A 87 13.41 -9.12 0.99
C SER A 87 11.91 -9.42 1.02
N ASN A 88 11.20 -8.80 1.95
CA ASN A 88 9.75 -8.94 2.11
C ASN A 88 9.07 -7.60 1.87
N ASN A 89 8.04 -7.60 1.04
CA ASN A 89 7.24 -6.41 0.73
C ASN A 89 5.76 -6.74 0.83
N ILE A 90 4.96 -5.72 1.10
CA ILE A 90 3.51 -5.81 0.94
C ILE A 90 3.16 -5.16 -0.40
N ILE A 91 2.48 -5.89 -1.26
CA ILE A 91 2.05 -5.42 -2.57
C ILE A 91 0.57 -5.04 -2.51
N MET A 92 0.27 -3.85 -3.01
CA MET A 92 -1.10 -3.33 -3.11
C MET A 92 -1.40 -3.04 -4.57
N ILE A 93 -2.34 -3.80 -5.17
CA ILE A 93 -2.81 -3.58 -6.53
C ILE A 93 -4.17 -2.90 -6.46
N LEU A 94 -4.30 -1.77 -7.16
CA LEU A 94 -5.50 -0.95 -7.06
C LEU A 94 -6.62 -1.44 -7.97
N LYS A 95 -7.80 -0.89 -7.79
CA LYS A 95 -9.03 -1.27 -8.51
C LYS A 95 -8.98 -1.02 -10.03
N ASP A 96 -8.06 -0.17 -10.50
CA ASP A 96 -7.83 0.01 -11.93
C ASP A 96 -7.18 -1.21 -12.60
N GLY A 97 -6.72 -2.18 -11.81
CA GLY A 97 -6.04 -3.38 -12.27
C GLY A 97 -4.62 -3.18 -12.77
N LYS A 98 -4.10 -1.97 -12.71
CA LYS A 98 -2.80 -1.57 -13.28
C LYS A 98 -1.87 -0.93 -12.27
N THR A 99 -2.37 -0.03 -11.43
CA THR A 99 -1.56 0.70 -10.45
C THR A 99 -1.17 -0.21 -9.31
N GLN A 100 0.11 -0.29 -9.03
CA GLN A 100 0.67 -1.11 -7.97
C GLN A 100 1.59 -0.26 -7.09
N PHE A 101 1.42 -0.37 -5.79
CA PHE A 101 2.33 0.20 -4.80
C PHE A 101 2.91 -0.90 -3.93
N GLN A 102 4.10 -0.66 -3.41
CA GLN A 102 4.74 -1.52 -2.42
C GLN A 102 4.88 -0.75 -1.12
N CYS A 103 4.59 -1.38 -0.01
CA CYS A 103 4.94 -0.85 1.30
C CYS A 103 5.76 -1.87 2.08
N LEU A 104 6.55 -1.39 2.99
CA LEU A 104 7.57 -2.12 3.74
C LEU A 104 8.58 -2.78 2.80
N ASN A 105 9.82 -2.73 3.17
CA ASN A 105 10.89 -3.51 2.55
C ASN A 105 11.79 -3.98 3.68
N THR A 106 11.46 -5.13 4.23
CA THR A 106 12.18 -5.71 5.35
C THR A 106 13.04 -6.87 4.86
N LYS A 107 14.14 -7.13 5.54
CA LYS A 107 15.07 -8.21 5.19
C LYS A 107 14.93 -9.38 6.17
N GLY A 108 15.18 -10.59 5.68
CA GLY A 108 15.23 -11.79 6.49
C GLY A 108 13.86 -12.36 6.82
N LYS A 109 13.71 -12.85 8.06
CA LYS A 109 12.45 -13.42 8.54
C LYS A 109 11.40 -12.31 8.70
N ILE A 110 10.17 -12.61 8.33
CA ILE A 110 9.03 -11.70 8.56
C ILE A 110 8.85 -11.50 10.07
N SER A 111 8.88 -10.24 10.51
CA SER A 111 8.68 -9.89 11.92
C SER A 111 7.21 -9.88 12.30
N ASP A 112 6.93 -9.96 13.60
CA ASP A 112 5.57 -9.82 14.14
C ASP A 112 4.98 -8.46 13.78
N GLU A 113 5.79 -7.41 13.79
CA GLU A 113 5.34 -6.05 13.43
C GLU A 113 4.93 -5.96 11.96
N PHE A 114 5.68 -6.60 11.05
CA PHE A 114 5.30 -6.70 9.64
C PHE A 114 3.93 -7.39 9.47
N GLU A 115 3.73 -8.50 10.17
CA GLU A 115 2.45 -9.23 10.14
C GLU A 115 1.29 -8.38 10.67
N LYS A 116 1.53 -7.60 11.73
CA LYS A 116 0.52 -6.70 12.29
C LYS A 116 0.11 -5.61 11.29
N VAL A 117 1.07 -5.05 10.57
CA VAL A 117 0.77 -4.07 9.51
C VAL A 117 -0.11 -4.72 8.44
N PHE A 118 0.28 -5.90 7.97
CA PHE A 118 -0.52 -6.64 6.96
C PHE A 118 -1.94 -6.93 7.44
N GLU A 119 -2.09 -7.45 8.65
CA GLU A 119 -3.41 -7.73 9.24
C GLU A 119 -4.26 -6.47 9.38
N LYS A 120 -3.64 -5.37 9.81
CA LYS A 120 -4.36 -4.10 9.97
C LYS A 120 -4.87 -3.54 8.64
N ILE A 121 -4.07 -3.65 7.59
CA ILE A 121 -4.52 -3.30 6.25
C ILE A 121 -5.68 -4.20 5.81
N CYS A 122 -5.56 -5.52 6.02
CA CYS A 122 -6.62 -6.48 5.68
C CYS A 122 -7.97 -6.13 6.34
N GLU A 123 -7.94 -5.72 7.60
CA GLU A 123 -9.14 -5.32 8.34
C GLU A 123 -9.86 -4.12 7.71
N LYS A 124 -9.11 -3.26 7.05
CA LYS A 124 -9.61 -2.00 6.47
C LYS A 124 -9.98 -2.10 4.99
N LEU A 125 -9.68 -3.21 4.35
CA LEU A 125 -9.99 -3.40 2.94
C LEU A 125 -11.49 -3.60 2.69
N PRO A 126 -12.00 -3.18 1.51
CA PRO A 126 -13.34 -3.57 1.07
C PRO A 126 -13.54 -5.09 1.09
N ASN A 127 -14.78 -5.52 1.29
CA ASN A 127 -15.12 -6.96 1.37
C ASN A 127 -14.81 -7.74 0.10
N ASP A 128 -14.82 -7.07 -1.05
CA ASP A 128 -14.52 -7.67 -2.36
C ASP A 128 -13.03 -7.66 -2.73
N SER A 129 -12.17 -7.15 -1.85
CA SER A 129 -10.73 -7.15 -2.07
C SER A 129 -10.14 -8.55 -1.84
N LEU A 130 -9.14 -8.90 -2.66
CA LEU A 130 -8.42 -10.16 -2.55
C LEU A 130 -7.29 -10.02 -1.53
N LYS A 131 -7.12 -11.03 -0.68
CA LYS A 131 -6.12 -11.06 0.38
C LYS A 131 -5.24 -12.29 0.24
N GLY A 132 -3.94 -12.10 0.06
CA GLY A 132 -2.96 -13.18 -0.07
C GLY A 132 -2.67 -13.59 -1.50
N TYR A 133 -1.50 -14.20 -1.69
CA TYR A 133 -1.04 -14.70 -2.99
C TYR A 133 -1.35 -16.19 -3.11
N THR A 134 -2.55 -16.50 -3.54
CA THR A 134 -3.04 -17.88 -3.74
C THR A 134 -3.41 -18.08 -5.21
N GLN A 135 -3.43 -19.33 -5.65
CA GLN A 135 -3.84 -19.68 -7.03
C GLN A 135 -5.26 -19.19 -7.31
N GLU A 136 -6.15 -19.30 -6.34
CA GLU A 136 -7.52 -18.78 -6.41
C GLU A 136 -7.55 -17.28 -6.67
N ASN A 137 -6.80 -16.52 -5.88
CA ASN A 137 -6.74 -15.05 -6.02
C ASN A 137 -6.08 -14.62 -7.34
N ILE A 138 -5.06 -15.34 -7.80
CA ILE A 138 -4.44 -15.09 -9.11
C ILE A 138 -5.49 -15.23 -10.21
N THR A 139 -6.28 -16.29 -10.15
CA THR A 139 -7.33 -16.56 -11.14
C THR A 139 -8.44 -15.51 -11.08
N GLU A 140 -8.92 -15.17 -9.90
CA GLU A 140 -9.95 -14.13 -9.70
C GLU A 140 -9.47 -12.76 -10.21
N PHE A 141 -8.21 -12.43 -9.95
CA PHE A 141 -7.67 -11.15 -10.40
C PHE A 141 -7.54 -11.08 -11.93
N LYS A 142 -7.18 -12.18 -12.59
CA LYS A 142 -7.17 -12.27 -14.06
C LYS A 142 -8.56 -12.05 -14.65
N GLU A 143 -9.58 -12.67 -14.06
CA GLU A 143 -10.97 -12.47 -14.42
C GLU A 143 -11.40 -11.00 -14.24
N TYR A 144 -11.07 -10.42 -13.09
CA TYR A 144 -11.33 -9.03 -12.78
C TYR A 144 -10.75 -8.08 -13.83
N LYS A 145 -9.49 -8.30 -14.24
CA LYS A 145 -8.83 -7.51 -15.29
C LYS A 145 -9.53 -7.66 -16.64
N ARG A 146 -9.98 -8.86 -16.94
CA ARG A 146 -10.71 -9.14 -18.19
C ARG A 146 -12.04 -8.38 -18.22
N GLU A 147 -12.78 -8.37 -17.12
CA GLU A 147 -14.03 -7.63 -16.99
C GLU A 147 -13.82 -6.12 -17.15
N LEU A 148 -12.73 -5.58 -16.55
CA LEU A 148 -12.38 -4.16 -16.71
C LEU A 148 -12.14 -3.79 -18.19
N LYS A 149 -11.45 -4.64 -18.94
CA LYS A 149 -11.22 -4.43 -20.38
C LYS A 149 -12.52 -4.44 -21.19
N ASN A 150 -13.44 -5.34 -20.84
CA ASN A 150 -14.72 -5.44 -21.54
C ASN A 150 -15.63 -4.24 -21.29
N LYS A 151 -15.57 -3.66 -20.11
CA LYS A 151 -16.34 -2.46 -19.75
C LYS A 151 -15.82 -1.19 -20.41
N SER A 152 -14.53 -1.15 -20.79
CA SER A 152 -13.91 0.02 -21.41
C SER A 152 -14.04 0.06 -22.94
N LYS A 153 -14.72 -0.95 -23.54
CA LYS A 153 -14.98 -0.98 -24.99
C LYS A 153 -16.34 -0.35 -25.33
#